data_96eae4ecbacf21022a3fd7425fcf1425
#
_entry.id   96eae4ecbacf21022a3fd7425fcf1425
#
_cell.length_a   1.000
_cell.length_b   1.000
_cell.length_c   1.000
_cell.angle_alpha   90.00
_cell.angle_beta   90.00
_cell.angle_gamma   90.00
#
_symmetry.space_group_name_H-M   'P 1'
#
loop_
_entity.id
_entity.type
_entity.pdbx_description
1 polymer ?
#
loop_
_entity_poly.entity_id
_entity_poly.type
_entity_poly.pdbx_seq_one_letter_code
_entity_poly.pdbx_strand_id
1 'polypeptide(L)'
;MARPCGLNENGCSQPAQYADYTLFVAEVASTVNENLLIEHLLAEKNQDPATRLALLNQYLENFKGTVYRQTMFAEFERDAHAMAERGEALNPAALNNLYKKLIVDYFGPELVVDDEV
;
A
#
# COMPACT_ATOMS: atom_id res chain seq x y z
N MET A 1 16.05 -36.91 3.06
CA MET A 1 15.25 -36.17 4.06
C MET A 1 14.56 -35.04 3.30
N ALA A 2 13.28 -35.16 2.99
CA ALA A 2 12.53 -34.13 2.29
C ALA A 2 12.41 -32.91 3.22
N ARG A 3 12.84 -31.72 2.76
CA ARG A 3 12.59 -30.47 3.49
C ARG A 3 11.08 -30.27 3.56
N PRO A 4 10.52 -29.95 4.74
CA PRO A 4 9.11 -29.58 4.78
C PRO A 4 8.89 -28.40 3.86
N CYS A 5 7.91 -28.51 2.96
CA CYS A 5 7.45 -27.44 2.10
C CYS A 5 6.99 -26.30 3.02
N GLY A 6 7.81 -25.27 3.16
CA GLY A 6 7.39 -24.05 3.87
C GLY A 6 6.30 -23.33 3.07
N LEU A 7 5.70 -22.31 3.61
CA LEU A 7 4.56 -21.52 3.13
C LEU A 7 4.56 -21.07 1.65
N ASN A 8 5.46 -21.59 0.83
CA ASN A 8 5.71 -21.21 -0.54
C ASN A 8 5.59 -22.44 -1.45
N GLU A 9 4.42 -22.66 -2.02
CA GLU A 9 4.15 -23.80 -2.94
C GLU A 9 5.05 -23.77 -4.17
N ASN A 10 5.51 -22.59 -4.61
CA ASN A 10 6.42 -22.46 -5.74
C ASN A 10 7.80 -23.08 -5.47
N GLY A 11 8.30 -23.01 -4.22
CA GLY A 11 9.57 -23.60 -3.83
C GLY A 11 9.59 -25.12 -3.82
N CYS A 12 8.43 -25.78 -3.93
CA CYS A 12 8.31 -27.24 -3.92
C CYS A 12 8.33 -27.88 -5.31
N SER A 13 7.95 -27.11 -6.34
CA SER A 13 7.78 -27.60 -7.72
C SER A 13 8.83 -27.09 -8.69
N GLN A 14 9.67 -26.12 -8.29
CA GLN A 14 10.67 -25.50 -9.15
C GLN A 14 12.09 -25.67 -8.61
N PRO A 15 13.13 -25.64 -9.50
CA PRO A 15 14.53 -25.54 -9.07
C PRO A 15 14.75 -24.34 -8.14
N ALA A 16 15.70 -24.47 -7.19
CA ALA A 16 15.93 -23.46 -6.14
C ALA A 16 16.18 -22.05 -6.65
N GLN A 17 16.78 -21.91 -7.85
CA GLN A 17 17.03 -20.62 -8.50
C GLN A 17 15.77 -19.90 -8.98
N TYR A 18 14.63 -20.61 -9.09
CA TYR A 18 13.33 -20.08 -9.50
C TYR A 18 12.27 -20.20 -8.40
N ALA A 19 12.69 -20.54 -7.17
CA ALA A 19 11.78 -20.72 -6.03
C ALA A 19 11.28 -19.41 -5.45
N ASP A 20 11.93 -18.28 -5.79
CA ASP A 20 11.50 -16.94 -5.37
C ASP A 20 10.38 -16.41 -6.27
N TYR A 21 9.50 -15.60 -5.67
CA TYR A 21 8.44 -14.89 -6.37
C TYR A 21 8.54 -13.39 -6.11
N THR A 22 8.05 -12.60 -7.04
CA THR A 22 8.08 -11.14 -6.93
C THR A 22 7.16 -10.65 -5.80
N LEU A 23 7.51 -9.53 -5.19
CA LEU A 23 6.68 -8.86 -4.18
C LEU A 23 5.24 -8.64 -4.66
N PHE A 24 5.05 -8.30 -5.92
CA PHE A 24 3.73 -8.11 -6.52
C PHE A 24 2.84 -9.36 -6.38
N VAL A 25 3.37 -10.55 -6.61
CA VAL A 25 2.62 -11.82 -6.47
C VAL A 25 2.31 -12.11 -5.01
N ALA A 26 3.26 -11.84 -4.10
CA ALA A 26 3.06 -11.99 -2.66
C ALA A 26 1.91 -11.10 -2.15
N GLU A 27 1.89 -9.84 -2.57
CA GLU A 27 0.88 -8.87 -2.13
C GLU A 27 -0.53 -9.18 -2.67
N VAL A 28 -0.64 -9.80 -3.85
CA VAL A 28 -1.95 -10.29 -4.32
C VAL A 28 -2.52 -11.33 -3.35
N ALA A 29 -1.71 -12.27 -2.89
CA ALA A 29 -2.16 -13.30 -1.96
C ALA A 29 -2.50 -12.73 -0.58
N SER A 30 -1.66 -11.84 -0.02
CA SER A 30 -1.86 -11.23 1.28
C SER A 30 -3.11 -10.35 1.31
N THR A 31 -3.28 -9.46 0.34
CA THR A 31 -4.42 -8.54 0.28
C THR A 31 -5.75 -9.26 0.04
N VAL A 32 -5.77 -10.31 -0.79
CA VAL A 32 -6.98 -11.14 -0.96
C VAL A 32 -7.36 -11.81 0.35
N ASN A 33 -6.41 -12.41 1.08
CA ASN A 33 -6.68 -13.06 2.35
C ASN A 33 -7.18 -12.08 3.42
N GLU A 34 -6.61 -10.88 3.50
CA GLU A 34 -7.09 -9.82 4.40
C GLU A 34 -8.53 -9.42 4.10
N ASN A 35 -8.87 -9.22 2.82
CA ASN A 35 -10.24 -8.89 2.42
C ASN A 35 -11.24 -10.01 2.75
N LEU A 36 -10.89 -11.25 2.45
CA LEU A 36 -11.75 -12.40 2.76
C LEU A 36 -11.95 -12.56 4.28
N LEU A 37 -10.92 -12.31 5.07
CA LEU A 37 -11.02 -12.34 6.53
C LEU A 37 -11.97 -11.25 7.05
N ILE A 38 -11.84 -10.02 6.56
CA ILE A 38 -12.72 -8.91 6.96
C ILE A 38 -14.16 -9.18 6.55
N GLU A 39 -14.40 -9.67 5.33
CA GLU A 39 -15.75 -10.08 4.88
C GLU A 39 -16.33 -11.16 5.79
N HIS A 40 -15.55 -12.18 6.11
CA HIS A 40 -15.98 -13.26 7.01
C HIS A 40 -16.37 -12.72 8.39
N LEU A 41 -15.51 -11.90 8.98
CA LEU A 41 -15.77 -11.29 10.29
C LEU A 41 -17.01 -10.39 10.26
N LEU A 42 -17.21 -9.58 9.23
CA LEU A 42 -18.39 -8.71 9.08
C LEU A 42 -19.69 -9.48 8.85
N ALA A 43 -19.61 -10.71 8.33
CA ALA A 43 -20.76 -11.58 8.10
C ALA A 43 -21.25 -12.27 9.38
N GLU A 44 -20.46 -12.30 10.45
CA GLU A 44 -20.88 -12.87 11.73
C GLU A 44 -22.06 -12.09 12.34
N LYS A 45 -23.17 -12.82 12.59
CA LYS A 45 -24.45 -12.21 12.97
C LYS A 45 -24.50 -11.63 14.39
N ASN A 46 -23.56 -12.00 15.25
CA ASN A 46 -23.56 -11.66 16.70
C ASN A 46 -22.52 -10.62 17.09
N GLN A 47 -21.97 -9.87 16.14
CA GLN A 47 -21.02 -8.81 16.46
C GLN A 47 -21.71 -7.62 17.11
N ASP A 48 -21.09 -7.11 18.16
CA ASP A 48 -21.50 -5.84 18.74
C ASP A 48 -21.18 -4.67 17.77
N PRO A 49 -21.98 -3.58 17.82
CA PRO A 49 -21.79 -2.44 16.92
C PRO A 49 -20.40 -1.79 16.98
N ALA A 50 -19.74 -1.81 18.15
CA ALA A 50 -18.42 -1.22 18.30
C ALA A 50 -17.34 -2.05 17.57
N THR A 51 -17.40 -3.37 17.71
CA THR A 51 -16.52 -4.29 16.97
C THR A 51 -16.72 -4.15 15.45
N ARG A 52 -17.97 -4.08 15.00
CA ARG A 52 -18.28 -3.88 13.58
C ARG A 52 -17.73 -2.55 13.06
N LEU A 53 -17.88 -1.47 13.81
CA LEU A 53 -17.33 -0.16 13.46
C LEU A 53 -15.80 -0.20 13.39
N ALA A 54 -15.14 -0.85 14.35
CA ALA A 54 -13.69 -0.99 14.36
C ALA A 54 -13.18 -1.76 13.14
N LEU A 55 -13.83 -2.86 12.74
CA LEU A 55 -13.49 -3.62 11.54
C LEU A 55 -13.64 -2.79 10.25
N LEU A 56 -14.74 -2.05 10.13
CA LEU A 56 -14.96 -1.17 8.97
C LEU A 56 -13.91 -0.05 8.91
N ASN A 57 -13.59 0.56 10.04
CA ASN A 57 -12.56 1.59 10.12
C ASN A 57 -11.18 1.04 9.74
N GLN A 58 -10.82 -0.14 10.25
CA GLN A 58 -9.57 -0.82 9.88
C GLN A 58 -9.51 -1.12 8.38
N TYR A 59 -10.59 -1.58 7.79
CA TYR A 59 -10.68 -1.82 6.36
C TYR A 59 -10.44 -0.56 5.53
N LEU A 60 -11.08 0.55 5.90
CA LEU A 60 -10.92 1.84 5.23
C LEU A 60 -9.49 2.40 5.39
N GLU A 61 -8.90 2.28 6.58
CA GLU A 61 -7.51 2.70 6.81
C GLU A 61 -6.51 1.86 6.01
N ASN A 62 -6.73 0.55 5.90
CA ASN A 62 -5.90 -0.31 5.04
C ASN A 62 -6.01 0.11 3.57
N PHE A 63 -7.23 0.38 3.08
CA PHE A 63 -7.45 0.83 1.71
C PHE A 63 -6.77 2.17 1.45
N LYS A 64 -6.90 3.13 2.37
CA LYS A 64 -6.22 4.43 2.30
C LYS A 64 -4.69 4.27 2.27
N GLY A 65 -4.13 3.43 3.14
CA GLY A 65 -2.69 3.21 3.23
C GLY A 65 -2.10 2.49 2.03
N THR A 66 -2.83 1.54 1.44
CA THR A 66 -2.34 0.73 0.32
C THR A 66 -2.65 1.36 -1.04
N VAL A 67 -3.87 1.81 -1.29
CA VAL A 67 -4.25 2.35 -2.60
C VAL A 67 -3.90 3.83 -2.71
N TYR A 68 -4.46 4.67 -1.85
CA TYR A 68 -4.27 6.12 -1.95
C TYR A 68 -2.82 6.54 -1.78
N ARG A 69 -2.19 6.10 -0.69
CA ARG A 69 -0.80 6.47 -0.39
C ARG A 69 0.18 5.96 -1.45
N GLN A 70 0.01 4.72 -1.90
CA GLN A 70 0.91 4.16 -2.90
C GLN A 70 0.72 4.82 -4.27
N THR A 71 -0.50 5.18 -4.65
CA THR A 71 -0.76 5.95 -5.87
C THR A 71 -0.14 7.34 -5.78
N MET A 72 -0.27 8.03 -4.64
CA MET A 72 0.37 9.33 -4.41
C MET A 72 1.90 9.24 -4.53
N PHE A 73 2.52 8.19 -4.00
CA PHE A 73 3.96 7.97 -4.16
C PHE A 73 4.37 7.72 -5.61
N ALA A 74 3.60 6.93 -6.36
CA ALA A 74 3.86 6.71 -7.77
C ALA A 74 3.73 8.00 -8.60
N GLU A 75 2.78 8.87 -8.28
CA GLU A 75 2.67 10.19 -8.90
C GLU A 75 3.83 11.10 -8.53
N PHE A 76 4.25 11.10 -7.26
CA PHE A 76 5.43 11.85 -6.84
C PHE A 76 6.68 11.42 -7.61
N GLU A 77 6.93 10.11 -7.73
CA GLU A 77 8.06 9.58 -8.47
C GLU A 77 8.00 9.97 -9.96
N ARG A 78 6.83 9.80 -10.59
CA ARG A 78 6.61 10.20 -11.99
C ARG A 78 6.94 11.67 -12.21
N ASP A 79 6.42 12.54 -11.36
CA ASP A 79 6.56 13.99 -11.54
C ASP A 79 7.97 14.46 -11.20
N ALA A 80 8.64 13.85 -10.20
CA ALA A 80 10.05 14.10 -9.92
C ALA A 80 10.95 13.67 -11.09
N HIS A 81 10.71 12.51 -11.69
CA HIS A 81 11.41 12.08 -12.90
C HIS A 81 11.18 13.05 -14.08
N ALA A 82 9.94 13.48 -14.29
CA ALA A 82 9.63 14.45 -15.33
C ALA A 82 10.32 15.82 -15.12
N MET A 83 10.48 16.27 -13.87
CA MET A 83 11.28 17.46 -13.53
C MET A 83 12.74 17.27 -13.95
N ALA A 84 13.35 16.13 -13.60
CA ALA A 84 14.73 15.82 -13.99
C ALA A 84 14.93 15.78 -15.50
N GLU A 85 14.00 15.16 -16.23
CA GLU A 85 14.03 15.09 -17.70
C GLU A 85 13.94 16.48 -18.37
N ARG A 86 13.22 17.43 -17.76
CA ARG A 86 13.17 18.83 -18.19
C ARG A 86 14.41 19.64 -17.80
N GLY A 87 15.36 19.04 -17.07
CA GLY A 87 16.58 19.71 -16.60
C GLY A 87 16.37 20.60 -15.37
N GLU A 88 15.25 20.43 -14.65
CA GLU A 88 14.98 21.16 -13.41
C GLU A 88 15.83 20.62 -12.25
N ALA A 89 16.25 21.49 -11.34
CA ALA A 89 17.04 21.07 -10.19
C ALA A 89 16.17 20.36 -9.15
N LEU A 90 16.45 19.08 -8.90
CA LEU A 90 15.84 18.30 -7.82
C LEU A 90 16.50 18.66 -6.48
N ASN A 91 16.14 19.80 -5.91
CA ASN A 91 16.55 20.18 -4.57
C ASN A 91 15.44 19.87 -3.54
N PRO A 92 15.75 19.83 -2.24
CA PRO A 92 14.76 19.52 -1.20
C PRO A 92 13.51 20.42 -1.25
N ALA A 93 13.67 21.71 -1.50
CA ALA A 93 12.54 22.62 -1.57
C ALA A 93 11.58 22.30 -2.75
N ALA A 94 12.12 21.96 -3.92
CA ALA A 94 11.33 21.57 -5.07
C ALA A 94 10.56 20.28 -4.82
N LEU A 95 11.22 19.27 -4.22
CA LEU A 95 10.59 18.00 -3.89
C LEU A 95 9.53 18.14 -2.79
N ASN A 96 9.80 18.94 -1.76
CA ASN A 96 8.82 19.22 -0.71
C ASN A 96 7.59 19.94 -1.27
N ASN A 97 7.77 20.91 -2.16
CA ASN A 97 6.64 21.60 -2.80
C ASN A 97 5.79 20.66 -3.64
N LEU A 98 6.43 19.76 -4.41
CA LEU A 98 5.74 18.73 -5.17
C LEU A 98 4.94 17.81 -4.26
N TYR A 99 5.56 17.33 -3.17
CA TYR A 99 4.92 16.44 -2.22
C TYR A 99 3.75 17.10 -1.49
N LYS A 100 3.94 18.34 -1.01
CA LYS A 100 2.86 19.14 -0.37
C LYS A 100 1.65 19.33 -1.29
N LYS A 101 1.89 19.59 -2.58
CA LYS A 101 0.80 19.68 -3.56
C LYS A 101 0.02 18.38 -3.64
N LEU A 102 0.70 17.24 -3.76
CA LEU A 102 0.05 15.94 -3.81
C LEU A 102 -0.73 15.63 -2.53
N ILE A 103 -0.18 15.97 -1.37
CA ILE A 103 -0.92 15.82 -0.10
C ILE A 103 -2.25 16.57 -0.13
N VAL A 104 -2.26 17.82 -0.58
CA VAL A 104 -3.49 18.61 -0.68
C VAL A 104 -4.45 18.03 -1.71
N ASP A 105 -3.94 17.55 -2.84
CA ASP A 105 -4.75 16.95 -3.91
C ASP A 105 -5.43 15.64 -3.45
N TYR A 106 -4.73 14.82 -2.65
CA TYR A 106 -5.23 13.53 -2.18
C TYR A 106 -6.06 13.59 -0.88
N PHE A 107 -5.72 14.48 0.04
CA PHE A 107 -6.35 14.55 1.37
C PHE A 107 -7.26 15.77 1.55
N GLY A 108 -7.26 16.68 0.59
CA GLY A 108 -8.11 17.87 0.59
C GLY A 108 -7.47 19.09 1.27
N PRO A 109 -8.06 20.27 1.01
CA PRO A 109 -7.49 21.56 1.45
C PRO A 109 -7.64 21.84 2.96
N GLU A 110 -8.43 21.04 3.66
CA GLU A 110 -8.63 21.20 5.11
C GLU A 110 -7.48 20.57 5.94
N LEU A 111 -6.62 19.78 5.27
CA LEU A 111 -5.45 19.22 5.94
C LEU A 111 -4.40 20.30 6.17
N VAL A 112 -4.03 20.50 7.43
CA VAL A 112 -2.90 21.36 7.79
C VAL A 112 -1.62 20.56 7.60
N VAL A 113 -0.81 20.96 6.62
CA VAL A 113 0.51 20.38 6.36
C VAL A 113 1.55 21.21 7.09
N ASP A 114 2.35 20.56 7.94
CA ASP A 114 3.45 21.20 8.64
C ASP A 114 4.57 21.61 7.65
N ASP A 115 5.29 22.68 7.97
CA ASP A 115 6.40 23.18 7.14
C ASP A 115 7.67 22.31 7.24
N GLU A 116 7.70 21.38 8.18
CA GLU A 116 8.81 20.42 8.37
C GLU A 116 8.74 19.17 7.48
N VAL A 117 7.78 19.10 6.56
CA VAL A 117 7.62 17.97 5.61
C VAL A 117 8.40 18.22 4.33
#